data_71d5a80f06c5b71b6019f27fb906c4cd
#
_entry.id   71d5a80f06c5b71b6019f27fb906c4cd
#
_cell.length_a   1.000
_cell.length_b   1.000
_cell.length_c   1.000
_cell.angle_alpha   90.00
_cell.angle_beta   90.00
_cell.angle_gamma   90.00
#
_symmetry.space_group_name_H-M   'P 1'
#
loop_
_entity.id
_entity.type
_entity.pdbx_description
1 polymer ?
#
loop_
_entity_poly.entity_id
_entity_poly.type
_entity_poly.pdbx_seq_one_letter_code
_entity_poly.pdbx_strand_id
1 'polypeptide(L)' 'MVNRVQKSRKDLGFNVADRIHIYFEASKELEQAIDNHKQYIKEETLALKMTVGKNLPIIFKIEDYELSLHLEVIS' A
#
# COMPACT_ATOMS: atom_id res chain seq x y z
N MET A 1 -1.27 -5.10 6.17
CA MET A 1 -1.23 -4.17 5.00
C MET A 1 -1.83 -2.81 5.32
N VAL A 2 -3.06 -2.77 5.78
CA VAL A 2 -3.75 -1.50 6.08
C VAL A 2 -2.95 -0.62 7.05
N ASN A 3 -2.48 -1.18 8.17
CA ASN A 3 -1.71 -0.41 9.14
C ASN A 3 -0.43 0.18 8.55
N ARG A 4 0.23 -0.54 7.66
CA ARG A 4 1.45 -0.08 7.00
C ARG A 4 1.17 1.10 6.07
N VAL A 5 0.08 1.01 5.31
CA VAL A 5 -0.34 2.10 4.42
C VAL A 5 -0.75 3.33 5.22
N GLN A 6 -1.51 3.15 6.30
CA GLN A 6 -1.94 4.26 7.15
C GLN A 6 -0.75 4.97 7.78
N LYS A 7 0.24 4.21 8.26
CA LYS A 7 1.46 4.81 8.79
C LYS A 7 2.22 5.59 7.72
N SER A 8 2.31 5.04 6.52
CA SER A 8 3.00 5.70 5.41
C SER A 8 2.30 6.98 5.01
N ARG A 9 0.98 7.01 5.00
CA ARG A 9 0.21 8.24 4.74
C ARG A 9 0.54 9.32 5.76
N LYS A 10 0.59 8.95 7.03
CA LYS A 10 0.93 9.89 8.12
C LYS A 10 2.35 10.40 7.97
N ASP A 11 3.30 9.51 7.71
CA ASP A 11 4.71 9.86 7.58
C ASP A 11 4.96 10.78 6.38
N LEU A 12 4.19 10.62 5.31
CA LEU A 12 4.28 11.44 4.12
C LEU A 12 3.49 12.75 4.23
N GLY A 13 2.75 12.95 5.31
CA GLY A 13 2.00 14.17 5.55
C GLY A 13 0.73 14.29 4.72
N PHE A 14 0.15 13.19 4.29
CA PHE A 14 -1.10 13.22 3.54
C PHE A 14 -2.27 13.59 4.44
N ASN A 15 -3.25 14.30 3.89
CA ASN A 15 -4.49 14.61 4.59
C ASN A 15 -5.34 13.34 4.74
N VAL A 16 -6.15 13.29 5.80
CA VAL A 16 -6.98 12.11 6.08
C VAL A 16 -8.01 11.84 4.99
N ALA A 17 -8.40 12.87 4.24
CA ALA A 17 -9.39 12.75 3.17
C ALA A 17 -8.78 12.54 1.78
N ASP A 18 -7.45 12.53 1.67
CA ASP A 18 -6.79 12.35 0.38
C ASP A 18 -7.06 10.95 -0.17
N ARG A 19 -7.38 10.90 -1.45
CA ARG A 19 -7.46 9.64 -2.19
C ARG A 19 -6.08 9.32 -2.74
N ILE A 20 -5.70 8.04 -2.75
CA ILE A 20 -4.36 7.63 -3.15
C ILE A 20 -4.38 6.51 -4.17
N HIS A 21 -3.26 6.40 -4.89
CA HIS A 21 -2.91 5.25 -5.69
C HIS A 21 -1.80 4.51 -4.93
N ILE A 22 -2.00 3.24 -4.66
CA ILE A 22 -1.00 2.42 -3.98
C ILE A 22 -0.25 1.60 -5.03
N TYR A 23 1.07 1.76 -5.05
CA TYR A 23 1.96 0.86 -5.78
C TYR A 23 2.60 -0.07 -4.78
N PHE A 24 2.67 -1.35 -5.08
CA PHE A 24 3.25 -2.32 -4.16
C PHE A 24 4.07 -3.36 -4.90
N GLU A 25 5.08 -3.88 -4.22
CA GLU A 25 5.88 -5.01 -4.68
C GLU A 25 6.03 -5.97 -3.51
N ALA A 26 5.73 -7.24 -3.72
CA ALA A 26 5.73 -8.24 -2.66
C ALA A 26 6.03 -9.61 -3.25
N SER A 27 6.35 -10.59 -2.37
CA SER A 27 6.48 -11.96 -2.79
C SER A 27 5.15 -12.45 -3.38
N LYS A 28 5.21 -13.50 -4.20
CA LYS A 28 4.03 -14.04 -4.85
C LYS A 28 2.94 -14.42 -3.85
N GLU A 29 3.32 -15.02 -2.73
CA GLU A 29 2.38 -15.41 -1.68
C GLU A 29 1.71 -14.21 -1.03
N LEU A 30 2.49 -13.18 -0.70
CA LEU A 30 1.96 -11.96 -0.10
C LEU A 30 1.13 -11.17 -1.12
N GLU A 31 1.56 -11.13 -2.37
CA GLU A 31 0.80 -10.49 -3.44
C GLU A 31 -0.58 -11.13 -3.59
N GLN A 32 -0.65 -12.46 -3.51
CA GLN A 32 -1.93 -13.17 -3.59
C GLN A 32 -2.84 -12.84 -2.39
N ALA A 33 -2.27 -12.77 -1.19
CA ALA A 33 -3.01 -12.38 0.00
C ALA A 33 -3.54 -10.94 -0.12
N ILE A 34 -2.72 -10.04 -0.64
CA ILE A 34 -3.14 -8.65 -0.88
C ILE A 34 -4.29 -8.62 -1.88
N ASP A 35 -4.19 -9.37 -2.95
CA ASP A 35 -5.23 -9.43 -3.98
C ASP A 35 -6.56 -9.93 -3.42
N ASN A 36 -6.53 -10.93 -2.54
CA ASN A 36 -7.72 -11.47 -1.90
C ASN A 36 -8.42 -10.46 -0.99
N HIS A 37 -7.69 -9.48 -0.46
CA HIS A 37 -8.22 -8.46 0.44
C HIS A 37 -8.18 -7.07 -0.18
N LYS A 38 -8.00 -6.98 -1.48
CA LYS A 38 -7.78 -5.73 -2.20
C LYS A 38 -8.88 -4.70 -1.94
N GLN A 39 -10.12 -5.11 -2.03
CA GLN A 39 -11.24 -4.21 -1.82
C GLN A 39 -11.27 -3.65 -0.40
N TYR A 40 -11.06 -4.48 0.59
CA TYR A 40 -10.98 -4.07 1.98
C TYR A 40 -9.84 -3.06 2.20
N ILE A 41 -8.66 -3.35 1.65
CA ILE A 41 -7.50 -2.46 1.79
C ILE A 41 -7.79 -1.11 1.15
N LYS A 42 -8.39 -1.10 -0.04
CA LYS A 42 -8.72 0.14 -0.74
C LYS A 42 -9.71 0.99 0.05
N GLU A 43 -10.73 0.37 0.62
CA GLU A 43 -11.74 1.08 1.42
C GLU A 43 -11.14 1.68 2.69
N GLU A 44 -10.33 0.91 3.40
CA GLU A 44 -9.73 1.36 4.66
C GLU A 44 -8.65 2.41 4.47
N THR A 45 -7.99 2.45 3.32
CA THR A 45 -6.90 3.37 3.04
C THR A 45 -7.26 4.51 2.11
N LEU A 46 -8.51 4.55 1.65
CA LEU A 46 -9.00 5.52 0.65
C LEU A 46 -8.23 5.44 -0.67
N ALA A 47 -7.74 4.25 -1.00
CA ALA A 47 -7.05 4.02 -2.26
C ALA A 47 -8.05 3.78 -3.38
N LEU A 48 -7.90 4.50 -4.48
CA LEU A 48 -8.73 4.32 -5.66
C LEU A 48 -8.20 3.20 -6.55
N LYS A 49 -6.87 2.98 -6.50
CA LYS A 49 -6.21 1.96 -7.30
C LYS A 49 -5.08 1.33 -6.51
N MET A 50 -4.80 0.06 -6.80
CA MET A 50 -3.63 -0.66 -6.30
C MET A 50 -2.97 -1.35 -7.48
N THR A 51 -1.69 -1.07 -7.70
CA THR A 51 -0.94 -1.59 -8.85
C THR A 51 0.38 -2.17 -8.39
N VAL A 52 0.81 -3.26 -9.00
CA VAL A 52 2.14 -3.83 -8.77
C VAL A 52 3.18 -2.89 -9.38
N GLY A 53 4.19 -2.54 -8.58
CA GLY A 53 5.29 -1.67 -9.02
C GLY A 53 6.63 -2.32 -8.77
N LYS A 54 7.71 -1.61 -9.09
CA LYS A 54 9.09 -2.06 -8.85
C LYS A 54 9.92 -0.90 -8.33
N ASN A 55 10.97 -1.24 -7.56
CA ASN A 55 11.90 -0.25 -7.01
C ASN A 55 11.21 0.82 -6.18
N LEU A 56 10.26 0.39 -5.36
CA LEU A 56 9.45 1.29 -4.55
C LEU A 56 10.22 1.73 -3.30
N PRO A 57 10.08 3.00 -2.86
CA PRO A 57 10.95 3.58 -1.83
C PRO A 57 10.66 3.15 -0.40
N ILE A 58 9.42 2.75 -0.10
CA ILE A 58 9.03 2.40 1.27
C ILE A 58 9.08 0.88 1.41
N ILE A 59 9.95 0.39 2.30
CA ILE A 59 10.18 -1.04 2.45
C ILE A 59 9.83 -1.48 3.87
N PHE A 60 8.97 -2.49 3.99
CA PHE A 60 8.64 -3.12 5.26
C PHE A 60 9.00 -4.60 5.21
N LYS A 61 9.56 -5.11 6.30
CA LYS A 61 9.70 -6.55 6.50
C LYS A 61 8.56 -7.02 7.40
N ILE A 62 7.83 -8.03 6.92
CA ILE A 62 6.74 -8.65 7.65
C ILE A 62 7.08 -10.14 7.75
N GLU A 63 7.60 -10.57 8.92
CA GLU A 63 8.12 -11.92 9.13
C GLU A 63 9.20 -12.25 8.08
N ASP A 64 8.97 -13.25 7.23
CA ASP A 64 9.88 -13.64 6.17
C ASP A 64 9.58 -12.93 4.85
N TYR A 65 8.58 -12.05 4.84
CA TYR A 65 8.16 -11.36 3.62
C TYR A 65 8.64 -9.92 3.61
N GLU A 66 8.91 -9.43 2.42
CA GLU A 66 9.26 -8.03 2.21
C GLU A 66 8.17 -7.37 1.37
N LEU A 67 7.70 -6.24 1.85
CA LEU A 67 6.67 -5.44 1.17
C LEU A 67 7.23 -4.07 0.86
N SER A 68 7.24 -3.70 -0.41
CA SER A 68 7.63 -2.36 -0.84
C SER A 68 6.40 -1.58 -1.27
N LEU A 69 6.36 -0.30 -0.94
CA LEU A 69 5.22 0.57 -1.21
C LEU A 69 5.65 1.90 -1.81
N HIS A 70 4.76 2.46 -2.61
CA HIS A 70 4.78 3.87 -2.98
C HIS A 70 3.35 4.37 -3.00
N LEU A 71 3.10 5.50 -2.36
CA LEU A 71 1.79 6.11 -2.29
C LEU A 71 1.79 7.42 -3.05
N GLU A 72 0.76 7.64 -3.86
CA GLU A 72 0.63 8.85 -4.66
C GLU A 72 -0.75 9.43 -4.45
N VAL A 73 -0.82 10.72 -4.15
CA VAL A 73 -2.10 11.41 -3.97
C VAL A 73 -2.74 11.65 -5.33
N ILE A 74 -4.01 11.29 -5.45
CA ILE A 74 -4.81 11.54 -6.63
C ILE A 74 -5.63 12.80 -6.37
N SER A 75 -5.32 13.83 -7.10
CA SER A 75 -6.01 15.11 -6.97
C SER A 75 -7.16 15.23 -7.98
#